data_dcc191cb360eed08d0277c5a924b6d84
#
_entry.id   dcc191cb360eed08d0277c5a924b6d84
#
_cell.length_a   1.000
_cell.length_b   1.000
_cell.length_c   1.000
_cell.angle_alpha   90.00
_cell.angle_beta   90.00
_cell.angle_gamma   90.00
#
_symmetry.space_group_name_H-M   'P 1'
#
loop_
_entity.id
_entity.type
_entity.pdbx_description
1 polymer ?
#
loop_
_entity_poly.entity_id
_entity_poly.type
_entity_poly.pdbx_seq_one_letter_code
_entity_poly.pdbx_strand_id
1 'polypeptide(L)'
;MLIELSPFWTVVINILAWLIFHLFVAYIIHQIPFSNFTKESRWDSPFGWENGGACYEKIGIRKWKTIVPDGGDFYKGGFAKKTLEGDSLEYLARFLAETRRAELTHWLSMPPALLFFLWNPVWIGNIMILYAVLFNLPFIFIQRYNRFRLIRILNLKNKTLERKRRNVVGYFEGPYGKAEN
;
A
#
# COMPACT_ATOMS: atom_id res chain seq x y z
N MET A 1 13.80 -9.01 -30.49
CA MET A 1 14.98 -8.51 -29.75
C MET A 1 15.65 -7.50 -30.65
N LEU A 2 15.89 -6.28 -30.16
CA LEU A 2 16.52 -5.20 -30.94
C LEU A 2 18.04 -5.13 -30.72
N ILE A 3 18.51 -5.66 -29.60
CA ILE A 3 19.91 -5.63 -29.20
C ILE A 3 20.34 -7.07 -28.92
N GLU A 4 21.39 -7.53 -29.58
CA GLU A 4 21.98 -8.85 -29.36
C GLU A 4 23.13 -8.73 -28.35
N LEU A 5 22.99 -9.42 -27.23
CA LEU A 5 23.97 -9.46 -26.14
C LEU A 5 24.46 -10.90 -25.95
N SER A 6 25.70 -11.04 -25.47
CA SER A 6 26.14 -12.37 -25.02
C SER A 6 25.34 -12.82 -23.80
N PRO A 7 25.18 -14.13 -23.56
CA PRO A 7 24.38 -14.64 -22.42
C PRO A 7 24.78 -14.04 -21.07
N PHE A 8 26.06 -13.86 -20.83
CA PHE A 8 26.59 -13.24 -19.61
C PHE A 8 26.08 -11.79 -19.44
N TRP A 9 26.24 -10.94 -20.47
CA TRP A 9 25.77 -9.56 -20.41
C TRP A 9 24.26 -9.45 -20.34
N THR A 10 23.52 -10.36 -20.96
CA THR A 10 22.06 -10.41 -20.86
C THR A 10 21.63 -10.57 -19.40
N VAL A 11 22.25 -11.51 -18.66
CA VAL A 11 21.92 -11.72 -17.24
C VAL A 11 22.28 -10.49 -16.41
N VAL A 12 23.48 -9.94 -16.58
CA VAL A 12 23.92 -8.74 -15.86
C VAL A 12 22.98 -7.56 -16.09
N ILE A 13 22.64 -7.29 -17.35
CA ILE A 13 21.73 -6.18 -17.69
C ILE A 13 20.33 -6.42 -17.15
N ASN A 14 19.81 -7.65 -17.17
CA ASN A 14 18.52 -7.96 -16.57
C ASN A 14 18.48 -7.64 -15.07
N ILE A 15 19.52 -8.00 -14.32
CA ILE A 15 19.61 -7.71 -12.89
C ILE A 15 19.68 -6.19 -12.64
N LEU A 16 20.56 -5.50 -13.38
CA LEU A 16 20.74 -4.05 -13.23
C LEU A 16 19.46 -3.29 -13.65
N ALA A 17 18.81 -3.69 -14.72
CA ALA A 17 17.58 -3.08 -15.19
C ALA A 17 16.48 -3.20 -14.13
N TRP A 18 16.29 -4.38 -13.51
CA TRP A 18 15.32 -4.54 -12.43
C TRP A 18 15.63 -3.62 -11.26
N LEU A 19 16.87 -3.54 -10.82
CA LEU A 19 17.28 -2.65 -9.73
C LEU A 19 16.96 -1.19 -10.08
N ILE A 20 17.36 -0.75 -11.28
CA ILE A 20 17.13 0.62 -11.76
C ILE A 20 15.63 0.92 -11.85
N PHE A 21 14.82 0.04 -12.43
CA PHE A 21 13.38 0.26 -12.57
C PHE A 21 12.68 0.39 -11.22
N HIS A 22 13.00 -0.47 -10.25
CA HIS A 22 12.40 -0.38 -8.93
C HIS A 22 12.80 0.90 -8.19
N LEU A 23 14.09 1.25 -8.21
CA LEU A 23 14.57 2.48 -7.57
C LEU A 23 14.00 3.73 -8.25
N PHE A 24 13.92 3.74 -9.57
CA PHE A 24 13.37 4.86 -10.33
C PHE A 24 11.89 5.07 -10.06
N VAL A 25 11.09 4.00 -10.07
CA VAL A 25 9.65 4.09 -9.73
C VAL A 25 9.47 4.53 -8.29
N ALA A 26 10.22 3.96 -7.34
CA ALA A 26 10.16 4.38 -5.94
C ALA A 26 10.52 5.86 -5.77
N TYR A 27 11.55 6.34 -6.47
CA TYR A 27 11.94 7.74 -6.47
C TYR A 27 10.83 8.65 -7.01
N ILE A 28 10.25 8.32 -8.19
CA ILE A 28 9.16 9.13 -8.77
C ILE A 28 7.97 9.20 -7.82
N ILE A 29 7.53 8.07 -7.27
CA ILE A 29 6.40 8.04 -6.34
C ILE A 29 6.69 8.82 -5.06
N HIS A 30 7.94 8.85 -4.61
CA HIS A 30 8.36 9.66 -3.46
C HIS A 30 8.23 11.16 -3.72
N GLN A 31 8.42 11.62 -4.98
CA GLN A 31 8.25 13.02 -5.35
C GLN A 31 6.78 13.48 -5.39
N ILE A 32 5.84 12.55 -5.46
CA ILE A 32 4.41 12.90 -5.45
C ILE A 32 4.04 13.45 -4.08
N PRO A 33 3.39 14.64 -4.01
CA PRO A 33 2.96 15.22 -2.76
C PRO A 33 2.09 14.25 -1.94
N PHE A 34 2.36 14.16 -0.65
CA PHE A 34 1.64 13.26 0.27
C PHE A 34 0.12 13.48 0.24
N SER A 35 -0.31 14.74 0.05
CA SER A 35 -1.73 15.11 -0.05
C SER A 35 -2.50 14.32 -1.10
N ASN A 36 -1.84 13.87 -2.18
CA ASN A 36 -2.48 13.09 -3.23
C ASN A 36 -2.91 11.68 -2.78
N PHE A 37 -2.34 11.19 -1.68
CA PHE A 37 -2.65 9.89 -1.11
C PHE A 37 -3.63 9.95 0.07
N THR A 38 -3.98 11.15 0.54
CA THR A 38 -4.88 11.31 1.70
C THR A 38 -6.34 11.01 1.35
N LYS A 39 -6.73 11.18 0.10
CA LYS A 39 -8.09 10.91 -0.40
C LYS A 39 -8.13 9.60 -1.19
N GLU A 40 -9.27 8.93 -1.11
CA GLU A 40 -9.55 7.75 -1.94
C GLU A 40 -9.64 8.15 -3.42
N SER A 41 -9.10 7.33 -4.30
CA SER A 41 -9.09 7.49 -5.74
C SER A 41 -9.68 6.25 -6.42
N ARG A 42 -10.06 6.35 -7.69
CA ARG A 42 -10.63 5.22 -8.45
C ARG A 42 -9.70 4.01 -8.51
N TRP A 43 -8.39 4.21 -8.58
CA TRP A 43 -7.41 3.14 -8.70
C TRP A 43 -7.21 2.35 -7.40
N ASP A 44 -7.47 2.95 -6.23
CA ASP A 44 -7.32 2.32 -4.93
C ASP A 44 -8.66 1.93 -4.28
N SER A 45 -9.77 2.15 -4.99
CA SER A 45 -11.10 1.75 -4.57
C SER A 45 -11.19 0.22 -4.40
N PRO A 46 -12.00 -0.26 -3.45
CA PRO A 46 -12.21 -1.68 -3.24
C PRO A 46 -12.79 -2.38 -4.48
N PHE A 47 -12.24 -3.54 -4.83
CA PHE A 47 -12.86 -4.43 -5.80
C PHE A 47 -13.97 -5.23 -5.13
N GLY A 48 -15.06 -5.52 -5.86
CA GLY A 48 -16.21 -6.26 -5.31
C GLY A 48 -15.86 -7.64 -4.73
N TRP A 49 -14.86 -8.32 -5.31
CA TRP A 49 -14.39 -9.64 -4.84
C TRP A 49 -13.61 -9.59 -3.52
N GLU A 50 -13.10 -8.44 -3.10
CA GLU A 50 -12.29 -8.30 -1.89
C GLU A 50 -13.09 -8.46 -0.60
N ASN A 51 -14.41 -8.20 -0.66
CA ASN A 51 -15.34 -8.37 0.46
C ASN A 51 -14.80 -7.81 1.79
N GLY A 52 -14.42 -6.51 1.76
CA GLY A 52 -13.87 -5.83 2.94
C GLY A 52 -12.57 -6.43 3.48
N GLY A 53 -11.81 -7.14 2.64
CA GLY A 53 -10.53 -7.76 2.98
C GLY A 53 -10.62 -9.24 3.38
N ALA A 54 -11.82 -9.83 3.42
CA ALA A 54 -12.02 -11.23 3.81
C ALA A 54 -11.33 -12.23 2.86
N CYS A 55 -11.20 -11.90 1.56
CA CYS A 55 -10.50 -12.73 0.58
C CYS A 55 -9.03 -12.93 0.95
N TYR A 56 -8.37 -11.88 1.47
CA TYR A 56 -6.96 -11.94 1.88
C TYR A 56 -6.76 -12.82 3.13
N GLU A 57 -7.74 -12.85 4.02
CA GLU A 57 -7.70 -13.74 5.19
C GLU A 57 -7.79 -15.21 4.79
N LYS A 58 -8.58 -15.54 3.75
CA LYS A 58 -8.70 -16.91 3.21
C LYS A 58 -7.38 -17.43 2.66
N ILE A 59 -6.54 -16.57 2.07
CA ILE A 59 -5.20 -16.95 1.59
C ILE A 59 -4.12 -16.88 2.69
N GLY A 60 -4.54 -16.71 3.96
CA GLY A 60 -3.63 -16.74 5.10
C GLY A 60 -2.69 -15.53 5.22
N ILE A 61 -3.08 -14.36 4.71
CA ILE A 61 -2.23 -13.16 4.68
C ILE A 61 -1.65 -12.80 6.05
N ARG A 62 -2.35 -13.07 7.14
CA ARG A 62 -1.89 -12.80 8.51
C ARG A 62 -0.60 -13.54 8.86
N LYS A 63 -0.39 -14.72 8.26
CA LYS A 63 0.78 -15.58 8.53
C LYS A 63 1.99 -15.11 7.70
N TRP A 64 1.81 -14.96 6.39
CA TRP A 64 2.93 -14.71 5.50
C TRP A 64 3.32 -13.22 5.34
N LYS A 65 2.42 -12.28 5.62
CA LYS A 65 2.78 -10.85 5.54
C LYS A 65 3.92 -10.44 6.49
N THR A 66 4.15 -11.18 7.57
CA THR A 66 5.22 -10.91 8.52
C THR A 66 6.60 -11.30 7.99
N ILE A 67 6.63 -12.19 7.00
CA ILE A 67 7.86 -12.66 6.33
C ILE A 67 8.32 -11.65 5.27
N VAL A 68 7.36 -10.96 4.65
CA VAL A 68 7.66 -9.99 3.59
C VAL A 68 8.32 -8.74 4.20
N PRO A 69 9.46 -8.27 3.65
CA PRO A 69 10.14 -7.07 4.15
C PRO A 69 9.25 -5.83 4.00
N ASP A 70 9.35 -4.92 4.96
CA ASP A 70 8.67 -3.61 4.89
C ASP A 70 9.61 -2.57 4.29
N GLY A 71 9.28 -2.07 3.10
CA GLY A 71 10.06 -1.04 2.41
C GLY A 71 10.11 0.30 3.15
N GLY A 72 9.21 0.53 4.13
CA GLY A 72 9.19 1.75 4.93
C GLY A 72 10.43 1.91 5.82
N ASP A 73 11.09 0.81 6.18
CA ASP A 73 12.27 0.83 7.05
C ASP A 73 13.55 1.27 6.32
N PHE A 74 13.56 1.26 4.98
CA PHE A 74 14.75 1.56 4.17
C PHE A 74 14.98 3.05 3.89
N TYR A 75 13.99 3.91 4.12
CA TYR A 75 14.10 5.34 3.78
C TYR A 75 14.00 6.22 5.03
N LYS A 76 14.86 7.24 5.09
CA LYS A 76 14.79 8.29 6.11
C LYS A 76 13.40 8.97 6.06
N GLY A 77 12.61 8.87 7.13
CA GLY A 77 11.21 9.33 7.15
C GLY A 77 10.20 8.33 6.55
N GLY A 78 10.62 7.12 6.22
CA GLY A 78 9.73 6.02 5.83
C GLY A 78 8.77 5.65 6.97
N PHE A 79 7.64 5.06 6.58
CA PHE A 79 6.58 4.68 7.51
C PHE A 79 6.47 3.15 7.57
N ALA A 80 6.83 2.56 8.71
CA ALA A 80 6.71 1.12 8.93
C ALA A 80 5.22 0.71 8.92
N LYS A 81 4.88 -0.30 8.09
CA LYS A 81 3.50 -0.76 7.89
C LYS A 81 3.25 -2.18 8.41
N LYS A 82 4.28 -2.79 8.97
CA LYS A 82 4.25 -4.16 9.47
C LYS A 82 3.41 -4.28 10.74
N THR A 83 3.57 -3.32 11.64
CA THR A 83 2.90 -3.22 12.94
C THR A 83 2.17 -1.89 13.08
N LEU A 84 1.15 -1.88 13.91
CA LEU A 84 0.44 -0.66 14.29
C LEU A 84 1.12 -0.10 15.55
N GLU A 85 1.94 0.94 15.40
CA GLU A 85 2.72 1.54 16.48
C GLU A 85 2.00 2.68 17.20
N GLY A 86 0.86 3.11 16.67
CA GLY A 86 0.04 4.17 17.24
C GLY A 86 -1.44 3.96 16.96
N ASP A 87 -2.26 4.65 17.72
CA ASP A 87 -3.71 4.57 17.64
C ASP A 87 -4.39 5.93 17.46
N SER A 88 -3.63 7.04 17.38
CA SER A 88 -4.20 8.36 17.10
C SER A 88 -4.86 8.40 15.72
N LEU A 89 -5.88 9.23 15.57
CA LEU A 89 -6.57 9.38 14.27
C LEU A 89 -5.61 9.88 13.18
N GLU A 90 -4.70 10.77 13.54
CA GLU A 90 -3.69 11.32 12.64
C GLU A 90 -2.72 10.21 12.16
N TYR A 91 -2.21 9.38 13.09
CA TYR A 91 -1.35 8.24 12.77
C TYR A 91 -2.05 7.26 11.83
N LEU A 92 -3.31 6.90 12.13
CA LEU A 92 -4.08 5.97 11.31
C LEU A 92 -4.37 6.55 9.92
N ALA A 93 -4.69 7.84 9.81
CA ALA A 93 -4.89 8.52 8.54
C ALA A 93 -3.59 8.57 7.71
N ARG A 94 -2.45 8.85 8.34
CA ARG A 94 -1.13 8.78 7.70
C ARG A 94 -0.83 7.36 7.23
N PHE A 95 -1.06 6.36 8.06
CA PHE A 95 -0.86 4.96 7.66
C PHE A 95 -1.72 4.60 6.44
N LEU A 96 -2.99 5.02 6.44
CA LEU A 96 -3.90 4.79 5.31
C LEU A 96 -3.34 5.38 4.01
N ALA A 97 -2.85 6.62 4.04
CA ALA A 97 -2.24 7.27 2.88
C ALA A 97 -0.96 6.55 2.41
N GLU A 98 -0.12 6.11 3.35
CA GLU A 98 1.09 5.35 3.04
C GLU A 98 0.81 3.97 2.43
N THR A 99 -0.32 3.32 2.78
CA THR A 99 -0.72 2.09 2.07
C THR A 99 -1.06 2.34 0.61
N ARG A 100 -1.70 3.48 0.29
CA ARG A 100 -2.00 3.89 -1.09
C ARG A 100 -0.71 4.17 -1.86
N ARG A 101 0.20 4.95 -1.28
CA ARG A 101 1.49 5.25 -1.91
C ARG A 101 2.25 3.96 -2.23
N ALA A 102 2.38 3.05 -1.27
CA ALA A 102 3.08 1.79 -1.45
C ALA A 102 2.41 0.89 -2.51
N GLU A 103 1.08 0.79 -2.51
CA GLU A 103 0.35 0.04 -3.53
C GLU A 103 0.64 0.59 -4.94
N LEU A 104 0.57 1.91 -5.12
CA LEU A 104 0.86 2.54 -6.40
C LEU A 104 2.28 2.27 -6.87
N THR A 105 3.27 2.30 -5.95
CA THR A 105 4.65 1.96 -6.26
C THR A 105 4.75 0.56 -6.87
N HIS A 106 4.10 -0.43 -6.28
CA HIS A 106 4.13 -1.81 -6.76
C HIS A 106 3.38 -1.98 -8.09
N TRP A 107 2.24 -1.30 -8.29
CA TRP A 107 1.56 -1.29 -9.58
C TRP A 107 2.43 -0.72 -10.69
N LEU A 108 3.09 0.41 -10.44
CA LEU A 108 3.94 1.08 -11.44
C LEU A 108 5.31 0.40 -11.64
N SER A 109 5.71 -0.49 -10.73
CA SER A 109 6.93 -1.30 -10.90
C SER A 109 6.76 -2.46 -11.88
N MET A 110 5.52 -2.83 -12.28
CA MET A 110 5.30 -3.94 -13.22
C MET A 110 5.46 -3.56 -14.70
N PRO A 111 4.91 -2.43 -15.21
CA PRO A 111 4.99 -2.08 -16.62
C PRO A 111 6.41 -2.03 -17.23
N PRO A 112 7.46 -1.60 -16.50
CA PRO A 112 8.83 -1.64 -17.02
C PRO A 112 9.31 -3.03 -17.44
N ALA A 113 8.67 -4.11 -16.99
CA ALA A 113 8.95 -5.47 -17.45
C ALA A 113 8.82 -5.63 -18.97
N LEU A 114 7.99 -4.83 -19.63
CA LEU A 114 7.83 -4.83 -21.08
C LEU A 114 9.13 -4.40 -21.81
N LEU A 115 9.98 -3.59 -21.17
CA LEU A 115 11.22 -3.14 -21.75
C LEU A 115 12.25 -4.27 -21.95
N PHE A 116 12.08 -5.37 -21.20
CA PHE A 116 13.00 -6.51 -21.33
C PHE A 116 12.94 -7.18 -22.70
N PHE A 117 11.86 -7.01 -23.46
CA PHE A 117 11.78 -7.50 -24.87
C PHE A 117 12.75 -6.80 -25.82
N LEU A 118 13.32 -5.66 -25.44
CA LEU A 118 14.27 -4.93 -26.28
C LEU A 118 15.56 -5.73 -26.50
N TRP A 119 16.00 -6.48 -25.48
CA TRP A 119 17.29 -7.21 -25.50
C TRP A 119 17.16 -8.68 -25.13
N ASN A 120 15.97 -9.17 -24.82
CA ASN A 120 15.71 -10.57 -24.54
C ASN A 120 14.83 -11.20 -25.61
N PRO A 121 14.98 -12.51 -25.89
CA PRO A 121 14.01 -13.25 -26.68
C PRO A 121 12.64 -13.32 -25.98
N VAL A 122 11.60 -13.55 -26.76
CA VAL A 122 10.20 -13.46 -26.28
C VAL A 122 9.93 -14.30 -25.03
N TRP A 123 10.48 -15.51 -24.96
CA TRP A 123 10.25 -16.39 -23.81
C TRP A 123 10.88 -15.84 -22.52
N ILE A 124 12.06 -15.22 -22.57
CA ILE A 124 12.67 -14.53 -21.43
C ILE A 124 11.85 -13.29 -21.05
N GLY A 125 11.42 -12.48 -22.02
CA GLY A 125 10.54 -11.35 -21.78
C GLY A 125 9.27 -11.74 -21.02
N ASN A 126 8.64 -12.86 -21.41
CA ASN A 126 7.48 -13.40 -20.69
C ASN A 126 7.82 -13.83 -19.25
N ILE A 127 9.01 -14.41 -19.02
CA ILE A 127 9.49 -14.71 -17.66
C ILE A 127 9.65 -13.42 -16.84
N MET A 128 10.17 -12.34 -17.43
CA MET A 128 10.30 -11.05 -16.74
C MET A 128 8.95 -10.44 -16.36
N ILE A 129 7.92 -10.57 -17.22
CA ILE A 129 6.55 -10.17 -16.86
C ILE A 129 6.02 -11.02 -15.71
N LEU A 130 6.17 -12.34 -15.79
CA LEU A 130 5.75 -13.25 -14.72
C LEU A 130 6.43 -12.91 -13.39
N TYR A 131 7.74 -12.67 -13.43
CA TYR A 131 8.52 -12.22 -12.27
C TYR A 131 7.96 -10.90 -11.71
N ALA A 132 7.71 -9.89 -12.58
CA ALA A 132 7.15 -8.61 -12.16
C ALA A 132 5.84 -8.78 -11.39
N VAL A 133 4.94 -9.61 -11.90
CA VAL A 133 3.65 -9.90 -11.28
C VAL A 133 3.83 -10.63 -9.95
N LEU A 134 4.55 -11.75 -9.96
CA LEU A 134 4.72 -12.58 -8.76
C LEU A 134 5.47 -11.85 -7.63
N PHE A 135 6.42 -10.98 -7.99
CA PHE A 135 7.16 -10.21 -7.00
C PHE A 135 6.31 -9.09 -6.39
N ASN A 136 5.51 -8.38 -7.17
CA ASN A 136 4.78 -7.20 -6.70
C ASN A 136 3.39 -7.51 -6.10
N LEU A 137 2.69 -8.55 -6.58
CA LEU A 137 1.35 -8.88 -6.07
C LEU A 137 1.28 -9.12 -4.56
N PRO A 138 2.21 -9.82 -3.90
CA PRO A 138 2.18 -9.99 -2.46
C PRO A 138 2.17 -8.65 -1.70
N PHE A 139 2.99 -7.70 -2.13
CA PHE A 139 3.04 -6.37 -1.52
C PHE A 139 1.72 -5.60 -1.74
N ILE A 140 1.16 -5.65 -2.94
CA ILE A 140 -0.16 -5.04 -3.23
C ILE A 140 -1.22 -5.63 -2.30
N PHE A 141 -1.28 -6.94 -2.15
CA PHE A 141 -2.24 -7.61 -1.27
C PHE A 141 -2.07 -7.18 0.19
N ILE A 142 -0.83 -7.04 0.68
CA ILE A 142 -0.55 -6.55 2.03
C ILE A 142 -1.07 -5.12 2.21
N GLN A 143 -0.82 -4.21 1.25
CA GLN A 143 -1.27 -2.83 1.37
C GLN A 143 -2.80 -2.74 1.35
N ARG A 144 -3.46 -3.46 0.45
CA ARG A 144 -4.92 -3.51 0.37
C ARG A 144 -5.55 -4.10 1.64
N TYR A 145 -5.01 -5.21 2.14
CA TYR A 145 -5.46 -5.81 3.39
C TYR A 145 -5.28 -4.87 4.59
N ASN A 146 -4.12 -4.24 4.72
CA ASN A 146 -3.87 -3.26 5.79
C ASN A 146 -4.85 -2.09 5.70
N ARG A 147 -5.13 -1.59 4.49
CA ARG A 147 -6.09 -0.51 4.25
C ARG A 147 -7.50 -0.87 4.74
N PHE A 148 -8.02 -2.05 4.43
CA PHE A 148 -9.32 -2.51 4.94
C PHE A 148 -9.37 -2.55 6.47
N ARG A 149 -8.29 -3.03 7.10
CA ARG A 149 -8.20 -3.04 8.57
C ARG A 149 -8.18 -1.63 9.15
N LEU A 150 -7.42 -0.73 8.57
CA LEU A 150 -7.31 0.67 9.01
C LEU A 150 -8.65 1.41 8.88
N ILE A 151 -9.34 1.27 7.75
CA ILE A 151 -10.67 1.87 7.54
C ILE A 151 -11.65 1.36 8.62
N ARG A 152 -11.63 0.07 8.93
CA ARG A 152 -12.48 -0.50 9.99
C ARG A 152 -12.16 0.10 11.36
N ILE A 153 -10.89 0.24 11.71
CA ILE A 153 -10.44 0.85 12.98
C ILE A 153 -10.86 2.32 13.05
N LEU A 154 -10.65 3.09 11.99
CA LEU A 154 -11.04 4.49 11.89
C LEU A 154 -12.56 4.67 12.08
N ASN A 155 -13.37 3.85 11.41
CA ASN A 155 -14.82 3.89 11.53
C ASN A 155 -15.28 3.58 12.96
N LEU A 156 -14.68 2.61 13.63
CA LEU A 156 -14.99 2.28 15.03
C LEU A 156 -14.62 3.44 15.97
N LYS A 157 -13.45 4.04 15.79
CA LYS A 157 -13.02 5.21 16.59
C LYS A 157 -13.94 6.41 16.39
N ASN A 158 -14.28 6.73 15.16
CA ASN A 158 -15.21 7.83 14.88
C ASN A 158 -16.58 7.60 15.53
N LYS A 159 -17.15 6.42 15.41
CA LYS A 159 -18.43 6.07 16.09
C LYS A 159 -18.33 6.24 17.62
N THR A 160 -17.20 5.84 18.20
CA THR A 160 -16.98 5.98 19.65
C THR A 160 -16.89 7.45 20.07
N LEU A 161 -16.19 8.28 19.29
CA LEU A 161 -16.08 9.72 19.53
C LEU A 161 -17.43 10.43 19.40
N GLU A 162 -18.21 10.11 18.36
CA GLU A 162 -19.56 10.64 18.18
C GLU A 162 -20.50 10.26 19.33
N ARG A 163 -20.41 9.01 19.82
CA ARG A 163 -21.18 8.57 21.01
C ARG A 163 -20.79 9.36 22.26
N LYS A 164 -19.48 9.54 22.50
CA LYS A 164 -19.00 10.34 23.62
C LYS A 164 -19.48 11.80 23.52
N ARG A 165 -19.40 12.40 22.34
CA ARG A 165 -19.89 13.78 22.10
C ARG A 165 -21.37 13.91 22.40
N ARG A 166 -22.21 12.97 21.91
CA ARG A 166 -23.67 12.99 22.19
C ARG A 166 -23.97 12.88 23.68
N ASN A 167 -23.24 12.01 24.40
CA ASN A 167 -23.45 11.87 25.85
C ASN A 167 -23.08 13.14 26.60
N VAL A 168 -22.01 13.85 26.21
CA VAL A 168 -21.62 15.13 26.80
C VAL A 168 -22.66 16.21 26.50
N VAL A 169 -23.11 16.33 25.26
CA VAL A 169 -24.17 17.30 24.88
C VAL A 169 -25.46 17.00 25.65
N GLY A 170 -25.90 15.74 25.70
CA GLY A 170 -27.10 15.34 26.45
C GLY A 170 -27.03 15.60 27.96
N TYR A 171 -25.82 15.61 28.55
CA TYR A 171 -25.61 16.02 29.93
C TYR A 171 -25.88 17.51 30.15
N PHE A 172 -25.42 18.38 29.24
CA PHE A 172 -25.65 19.83 29.34
C PHE A 172 -27.06 20.27 28.95
N GLU A 173 -27.77 19.53 28.09
CA GLU A 173 -29.14 19.79 27.69
C GLU A 173 -30.19 19.13 28.62
N GLY A 174 -29.76 18.24 29.49
CA GLY A 174 -30.60 17.55 30.48
C GLY A 174 -30.98 18.40 31.70
N PRO A 175 -31.80 17.82 32.61
CA PRO A 175 -32.29 18.57 33.79
C PRO A 175 -31.19 19.13 34.71
N TYR A 176 -29.99 18.60 34.62
CA TYR A 176 -28.83 19.05 35.41
C TYR A 176 -28.07 20.24 34.79
N GLY A 177 -28.22 20.52 33.49
CA GLY A 177 -27.59 21.65 32.82
C GLY A 177 -28.30 22.99 32.93
N LYS A 178 -29.53 23.01 33.49
CA LYS A 178 -30.34 24.22 33.66
C LYS A 178 -30.26 24.84 35.07
N ALA A 179 -29.36 24.39 35.93
CA ALA A 179 -29.31 24.76 37.33
C ALA A 179 -28.38 25.97 37.65
N GLU A 180 -27.78 26.64 36.65
CA GLU A 180 -26.94 27.82 36.83
C GLU A 180 -27.36 28.95 35.86
N ASN A 181 -28.48 29.62 36.17
CA ASN A 181 -28.81 30.97 35.72
C ASN A 181 -29.64 31.69 36.80
#